data_9aef008b9472ffd5cfae4fc4b799e4bf
#
_entry.id   9aef008b9472ffd5cfae4fc4b799e4bf
#
_cell.length_a   1.000
_cell.length_b   1.000
_cell.length_c   1.000
_cell.angle_alpha   90.00
_cell.angle_beta   90.00
_cell.angle_gamma   90.00
#
_symmetry.space_group_name_H-M   'P 1'
#
loop_
_entity.id
_entity.type
_entity.pdbx_description
1 polymer ?
#
loop_
_entity_poly.entity_id
_entity_poly.type
_entity_poly.pdbx_seq_one_letter_code
_entity_poly.pdbx_strand_id
1 'polypeptide(L)'
;MVYTVDPEGFIRDMVVKRGSDTDCNFGMGMCLIGRKRLMAMIEECMGRNLYDFDRDLLQRNLPELRVVGYEFTGAAYCISSLGSYFKANMALMEPKVRTQLFEPSRPVYTKVRDDMPTRYGLGSVVSNSIVADGCLDRKSVV
;
A
#
# COMPACT_ATOMS: atom_id res chain seq x y z
N MET A 1 -4.14 9.62 2.11
CA MET A 1 -4.18 10.58 3.22
C MET A 1 -2.80 11.05 3.58
N VAL A 2 -2.67 12.33 3.89
CA VAL A 2 -1.42 12.93 4.40
C VAL A 2 -1.66 13.28 5.86
N TYR A 3 -0.69 12.95 6.71
CA TYR A 3 -0.75 13.16 8.15
C TYR A 3 0.27 14.20 8.60
N THR A 4 -0.13 15.09 9.47
CA THR A 4 0.78 15.95 10.23
C THR A 4 1.00 15.32 11.60
N VAL A 5 2.24 14.98 11.89
CA VAL A 5 2.65 14.31 13.13
C VAL A 5 3.43 15.30 13.98
N ASP A 6 3.11 15.39 15.27
CA ASP A 6 3.86 16.22 16.20
C ASP A 6 5.17 15.52 16.67
N PRO A 7 6.07 16.23 17.38
CA PRO A 7 7.31 15.65 17.88
C PRO A 7 7.11 14.48 18.87
N GLU A 8 5.93 14.36 19.45
CA GLU A 8 5.58 13.29 20.39
C GLU A 8 4.99 12.05 19.64
N GLY A 9 4.86 12.12 18.31
CA GLY A 9 4.34 11.03 17.48
C GLY A 9 2.82 11.00 17.35
N PHE A 10 2.10 12.04 17.80
CA PHE A 10 0.64 12.10 17.63
C PHE A 10 0.26 12.76 16.31
N ILE A 11 -0.76 12.21 15.68
CA ILE A 11 -1.35 12.79 14.47
C ILE A 11 -2.26 13.94 14.89
N ARG A 12 -1.93 15.15 14.43
CA ARG A 12 -2.66 16.39 14.72
C ARG A 12 -3.55 16.86 13.60
N ASP A 13 -3.23 16.47 12.37
CA ASP A 13 -4.03 16.79 11.21
C ASP A 13 -4.00 15.68 10.18
N MET A 14 -5.10 15.53 9.47
CA MET A 14 -5.31 14.55 8.40
C MET A 14 -5.90 15.26 7.20
N VAL A 15 -5.22 15.24 6.07
CA VAL A 15 -5.71 15.89 4.84
C VAL A 15 -5.81 14.86 3.72
N VAL A 16 -6.97 14.82 3.08
CA VAL A 16 -7.16 14.04 1.86
C VAL A 16 -6.60 14.83 0.68
N LYS A 17 -5.31 14.66 0.39
CA LYS A 17 -4.68 15.23 -0.81
C LYS A 17 -4.53 14.17 -1.88
N ARG A 18 -4.95 14.47 -3.10
CA ARG A 18 -4.63 13.69 -4.29
C ARG A 18 -3.36 14.29 -4.92
N GLY A 19 -2.32 13.47 -5.00
CA GLY A 19 -1.14 13.74 -5.83
C GLY A 19 -0.34 14.99 -5.45
N SER A 20 0.43 14.95 -4.37
CA SER A 20 1.53 15.88 -4.18
C SER A 20 2.85 15.13 -4.14
N ASP A 21 3.83 15.57 -4.95
CA ASP A 21 5.22 15.07 -4.93
C ASP A 21 6.03 15.68 -3.77
N THR A 22 5.36 16.13 -2.72
CA THR A 22 6.03 16.73 -1.55
C THR A 22 6.35 15.67 -0.51
N ASP A 23 7.47 15.79 0.17
CA ASP A 23 7.83 15.04 1.36
C ASP A 23 6.72 15.20 2.41
N CYS A 24 5.96 14.15 2.60
CA CYS A 24 4.85 14.13 3.56
C CYS A 24 4.65 12.74 4.13
N ASN A 25 4.14 12.68 5.36
CA ASN A 25 3.75 11.42 5.99
C ASN A 25 2.47 10.90 5.31
N PHE A 26 2.62 9.83 4.56
CA PHE A 26 1.52 9.23 3.81
C PHE A 26 0.95 8.02 4.54
N GLY A 27 -0.36 8.02 4.75
CA GLY A 27 -1.06 6.90 5.37
C GLY A 27 -1.25 5.72 4.44
N MET A 28 -0.90 4.53 4.90
CA MET A 28 -1.08 3.28 4.15
C MET A 28 -2.50 2.72 4.25
N GLY A 29 -3.45 3.44 4.86
CA GLY A 29 -4.82 2.97 5.03
C GLY A 29 -4.98 1.85 6.07
N MET A 30 -3.99 1.67 6.94
CA MET A 30 -4.04 0.69 8.03
C MET A 30 -4.12 1.40 9.37
N CYS A 31 -5.08 0.99 10.21
CA CYS A 31 -5.22 1.53 11.56
C CYS A 31 -5.59 0.43 12.56
N LEU A 32 -5.21 0.63 13.80
CA LEU A 32 -5.56 -0.21 14.93
C LEU A 32 -6.44 0.59 15.87
N ILE A 33 -7.69 0.14 16.06
CA ILE A 33 -8.68 0.83 16.88
C ILE A 33 -9.33 -0.17 17.84
N GLY A 34 -9.53 0.25 19.09
CA GLY A 34 -10.29 -0.55 20.04
C GLY A 34 -11.75 -0.77 19.59
N ARG A 35 -12.24 -2.01 19.62
CA ARG A 35 -13.57 -2.38 19.10
C ARG A 35 -14.70 -1.50 19.63
N LYS A 36 -14.76 -1.27 20.95
CA LYS A 36 -15.82 -0.47 21.57
C LYS A 36 -15.85 0.97 21.01
N ARG A 37 -14.67 1.56 20.83
CA ARG A 37 -14.53 2.92 20.27
C ARG A 37 -14.97 2.95 18.82
N LEU A 38 -14.50 2.00 18.02
CA LEU A 38 -14.88 1.91 16.61
C LEU A 38 -16.39 1.77 16.44
N MET A 39 -17.04 0.90 17.22
CA MET A 39 -18.49 0.72 17.16
C MET A 39 -19.24 2.01 17.48
N ALA A 40 -18.86 2.70 18.55
CA ALA A 40 -19.50 3.96 18.92
C ALA A 40 -19.36 5.05 17.83
N MET A 41 -18.16 5.14 17.21
CA MET A 41 -17.92 6.08 16.11
C MET A 41 -18.74 5.73 14.86
N ILE A 42 -18.87 4.43 14.54
CA ILE A 42 -19.69 3.99 13.40
C ILE A 42 -21.17 4.30 13.65
N GLU A 43 -21.69 4.01 14.83
CA GLU A 43 -23.08 4.30 15.21
C GLU A 43 -23.39 5.81 15.10
N GLU A 44 -22.47 6.65 15.56
CA GLU A 44 -22.60 8.12 15.42
C GLU A 44 -22.61 8.55 13.95
N CYS A 45 -21.69 8.02 13.12
CA CYS A 45 -21.63 8.33 11.71
C CYS A 45 -22.91 7.87 10.97
N MET A 46 -23.40 6.67 11.26
CA MET A 46 -24.65 6.16 10.69
C MET A 46 -25.85 7.04 11.02
N GLY A 47 -25.96 7.51 12.26
CA GLY A 47 -27.03 8.43 12.68
C GLY A 47 -27.01 9.77 11.96
N ARG A 48 -25.89 10.13 11.32
CA ARG A 48 -25.70 11.38 10.56
C ARG A 48 -25.59 11.19 9.05
N ASN A 49 -25.82 9.97 8.52
CA ASN A 49 -25.61 9.62 7.11
C ASN A 49 -24.19 9.91 6.59
N LEU A 50 -23.18 9.60 7.40
CA LEU A 50 -21.76 9.76 7.08
C LEU A 50 -21.15 8.38 6.83
N TYR A 51 -20.45 8.21 5.70
CA TYR A 51 -20.01 6.88 5.25
C TYR A 51 -18.53 6.79 4.86
N ASP A 52 -17.80 7.88 4.84
CA ASP A 52 -16.37 7.89 4.53
C ASP A 52 -15.55 7.65 5.80
N PHE A 53 -14.84 6.51 5.83
CA PHE A 53 -14.05 6.12 7.00
C PHE A 53 -12.97 7.15 7.35
N ASP A 54 -12.28 7.63 6.35
CA ASP A 54 -11.13 8.51 6.55
C ASP A 54 -11.57 9.92 6.95
N ARG A 55 -12.51 10.48 6.20
CA ARG A 55 -12.97 11.85 6.38
C ARG A 55 -13.97 11.96 7.53
N ASP A 56 -15.00 11.11 7.50
CA ASP A 56 -16.15 11.28 8.38
C ASP A 56 -15.92 10.62 9.75
N LEU A 57 -15.14 9.50 9.79
CA LEU A 57 -14.89 8.78 11.02
C LEU A 57 -13.56 9.22 11.67
N LEU A 58 -12.45 9.21 10.94
CA LEU A 58 -11.15 9.53 11.53
C LEU A 58 -10.89 11.04 11.60
N GLN A 59 -10.91 11.75 10.49
CA GLN A 59 -10.56 13.16 10.43
C GLN A 59 -11.48 14.01 11.31
N ARG A 60 -12.77 13.75 11.26
CA ARG A 60 -13.78 14.49 12.05
C ARG A 60 -13.60 14.33 13.55
N ASN A 61 -13.29 13.10 14.00
CA ASN A 61 -13.12 12.80 15.42
C ASN A 61 -11.69 13.01 15.92
N LEU A 62 -10.78 13.42 15.03
CA LEU A 62 -9.36 13.59 15.39
C LEU A 62 -9.13 14.47 16.63
N PRO A 63 -9.85 15.59 16.85
CA PRO A 63 -9.68 16.40 18.04
C PRO A 63 -9.98 15.66 19.36
N GLU A 64 -10.85 14.66 19.32
CA GLU A 64 -11.25 13.86 20.48
C GLU A 64 -10.47 12.53 20.58
N LEU A 65 -9.72 12.20 19.55
CA LEU A 65 -8.95 10.98 19.45
C LEU A 65 -7.48 11.22 19.82
N ARG A 66 -6.91 10.27 20.56
CA ARG A 66 -5.48 10.19 20.73
C ARG A 66 -4.93 9.21 19.68
N VAL A 67 -4.60 9.74 18.50
CA VAL A 67 -4.09 8.94 17.38
C VAL A 67 -2.57 9.03 17.34
N VAL A 68 -1.90 7.88 17.41
CA VAL A 68 -0.44 7.77 17.33
C VAL A 68 -0.07 7.31 15.94
N GLY A 69 0.87 8.01 15.29
CA GLY A 69 1.48 7.60 14.04
C GLY A 69 2.54 6.53 14.27
N TYR A 70 2.42 5.40 13.58
CA TYR A 70 3.48 4.40 13.51
C TYR A 70 4.22 4.56 12.19
N GLU A 71 5.49 4.97 12.27
CA GLU A 71 6.34 5.11 11.10
C GLU A 71 6.82 3.75 10.62
N PHE A 72 6.47 3.40 9.38
CA PHE A 72 6.94 2.19 8.73
C PHE A 72 8.10 2.53 7.79
N THR A 73 9.27 1.98 8.07
CA THR A 73 10.52 2.22 7.31
C THR A 73 10.81 1.19 6.24
N GLY A 74 9.93 0.21 6.05
CA GLY A 74 10.06 -0.84 5.05
C GLY A 74 9.59 -0.44 3.65
N ALA A 75 9.65 -1.38 2.71
CA ALA A 75 9.15 -1.17 1.35
C ALA A 75 7.62 -1.03 1.36
N ALA A 76 7.13 0.14 0.96
CA ALA A 76 5.70 0.43 0.83
C ALA A 76 5.46 1.24 -0.45
N TYR A 77 4.48 0.81 -1.24
CA TYR A 77 4.15 1.43 -2.52
C TYR A 77 2.65 1.72 -2.61
N CYS A 78 2.30 2.96 -2.93
CA CYS A 78 0.93 3.34 -3.23
C CYS A 78 0.74 3.36 -4.75
N ILE A 79 -0.12 2.46 -5.25
CA ILE A 79 -0.42 2.36 -6.69
C ILE A 79 -1.66 3.18 -6.99
N SER A 80 -1.45 4.45 -7.33
CA SER A 80 -2.53 5.41 -7.65
C SER A 80 -2.53 5.88 -9.11
N SER A 81 -1.50 5.54 -9.87
CA SER A 81 -1.33 5.93 -11.27
C SER A 81 -0.52 4.89 -12.03
N LEU A 82 -0.54 4.95 -13.36
CA LEU A 82 0.31 4.10 -14.21
C LEU A 82 1.80 4.31 -13.90
N GLY A 83 2.21 5.55 -13.63
CA GLY A 83 3.59 5.87 -13.27
C GLY A 83 3.99 5.24 -11.93
N SER A 84 3.13 5.29 -10.91
CA SER A 84 3.42 4.65 -9.62
C SER A 84 3.41 3.12 -9.72
N TYR A 85 2.54 2.54 -10.56
CA TYR A 85 2.55 1.12 -10.87
C TYR A 85 3.87 0.69 -11.51
N PHE A 86 4.33 1.43 -12.54
CA PHE A 86 5.61 1.15 -13.20
C PHE A 86 6.78 1.24 -12.21
N LYS A 87 6.85 2.32 -11.42
CA LYS A 87 7.90 2.48 -10.40
C LYS A 87 7.92 1.34 -9.39
N ALA A 88 6.75 0.89 -8.92
CA ALA A 88 6.65 -0.25 -7.99
C ALA A 88 7.14 -1.55 -8.63
N ASN A 89 6.80 -1.83 -9.89
CA ASN A 89 7.30 -2.99 -10.61
C ASN A 89 8.81 -2.95 -10.79
N MET A 90 9.37 -1.80 -11.18
CA MET A 90 10.82 -1.66 -11.31
C MET A 90 11.55 -1.81 -9.97
N ALA A 91 10.94 -1.32 -8.88
CA ALA A 91 11.50 -1.51 -7.53
C ALA A 91 11.57 -2.99 -7.11
N LEU A 92 10.66 -3.84 -7.59
CA LEU A 92 10.72 -5.29 -7.36
C LEU A 92 11.92 -5.98 -8.02
N MET A 93 12.58 -5.33 -8.98
CA MET A 93 13.85 -5.83 -9.53
C MET A 93 14.97 -5.83 -8.47
N GLU A 94 14.88 -4.95 -7.48
CA GLU A 94 15.84 -4.88 -6.38
C GLU A 94 15.64 -6.05 -5.39
N PRO A 95 16.68 -6.88 -5.14
CA PRO A 95 16.57 -8.04 -4.25
C PRO A 95 16.12 -7.68 -2.83
N LYS A 96 16.59 -6.54 -2.30
CA LYS A 96 16.21 -6.06 -0.97
C LYS A 96 14.71 -5.79 -0.84
N VAL A 97 14.12 -5.18 -1.85
CA VAL A 97 12.68 -4.89 -1.89
C VAL A 97 11.87 -6.18 -1.96
N ARG A 98 12.27 -7.11 -2.81
CA ARG A 98 11.61 -8.42 -2.91
C ARG A 98 11.63 -9.19 -1.60
N THR A 99 12.79 -9.25 -0.94
CA THR A 99 12.92 -9.96 0.34
C THR A 99 12.03 -9.35 1.42
N GLN A 100 11.89 -8.03 1.46
CA GLN A 100 11.01 -7.38 2.43
C GLN A 100 9.53 -7.65 2.15
N LEU A 101 9.11 -7.67 0.90
CA LEU A 101 7.71 -7.88 0.52
C LEU A 101 7.30 -9.36 0.53
N PHE A 102 8.20 -10.24 0.11
CA PHE A 102 7.93 -11.68 -0.03
C PHE A 102 8.74 -12.50 0.97
N GLU A 103 8.68 -12.11 2.22
CA GLU A 103 9.35 -12.85 3.30
C GLU A 103 8.61 -14.16 3.59
N PRO A 104 9.30 -15.33 3.59
CA PRO A 104 8.66 -16.62 3.81
C PRO A 104 7.94 -16.76 5.14
N SER A 105 8.41 -16.07 6.18
CA SER A 105 7.79 -16.08 7.51
C SER A 105 6.48 -15.27 7.57
N ARG A 106 6.26 -14.38 6.60
CA ARG A 106 5.08 -13.50 6.48
C ARG A 106 4.56 -13.49 5.04
N PRO A 107 4.07 -14.63 4.53
CA PRO A 107 3.68 -14.73 3.12
C PRO A 107 2.50 -13.82 2.80
N VAL A 108 2.54 -13.22 1.61
CA VAL A 108 1.39 -12.53 1.03
C VAL A 108 0.44 -13.57 0.46
N TYR A 109 -0.71 -13.75 1.08
CA TYR A 109 -1.71 -14.73 0.60
C TYR A 109 -2.42 -14.18 -0.62
N THR A 110 -2.12 -14.77 -1.77
CA THR A 110 -2.76 -14.46 -3.06
C THR A 110 -3.44 -15.72 -3.60
N LYS A 111 -4.24 -15.55 -4.66
CA LYS A 111 -4.84 -16.69 -5.35
C LYS A 111 -3.73 -17.55 -5.95
N VAL A 112 -3.64 -18.81 -5.54
CA VAL A 112 -2.75 -19.79 -6.16
C VAL A 112 -3.26 -20.08 -7.58
N ARG A 113 -2.35 -20.03 -8.56
CA ARG A 113 -2.61 -20.39 -9.94
C ARG A 113 -1.64 -21.50 -10.34
N ASP A 114 -2.19 -22.55 -10.92
CA ASP A 114 -1.40 -23.64 -11.50
C ASP A 114 -1.14 -23.33 -12.99
N ASP A 115 -0.47 -22.19 -13.23
CA ASP A 115 -0.09 -21.78 -14.58
C ASP A 115 1.09 -22.63 -15.08
N MET A 116 1.14 -22.84 -16.40
CA MET A 116 2.28 -23.54 -16.99
C MET A 116 3.54 -22.70 -16.88
N PRO A 117 4.73 -23.34 -16.81
CA PRO A 117 6.00 -22.60 -16.84
C PRO A 117 6.10 -21.71 -18.07
N THR A 118 6.78 -20.58 -17.91
CA THR A 118 7.07 -19.66 -19.02
C THR A 118 7.81 -20.38 -20.12
N ARG A 119 7.40 -20.18 -21.37
CA ARG A 119 8.02 -20.73 -22.57
C ARG A 119 8.82 -19.64 -23.30
N TYR A 120 10.06 -19.96 -23.59
CA TYR A 120 10.96 -19.10 -24.35
C TYR A 120 11.11 -19.65 -25.77
N GLY A 121 10.86 -18.81 -26.77
CA GLY A 121 11.02 -19.14 -28.17
C GLY A 121 12.49 -19.10 -28.62
N LEU A 122 12.76 -19.63 -29.81
CA LEU A 122 14.08 -19.55 -30.42
C LEU A 122 14.54 -18.08 -30.57
N GLY A 123 15.72 -17.78 -30.02
CA GLY A 123 16.33 -16.46 -30.09
C GLY A 123 15.80 -15.47 -29.03
N SER A 124 15.04 -15.92 -28.05
CA SER A 124 14.70 -15.11 -26.87
C SER A 124 15.94 -14.87 -26.02
N VAL A 125 16.17 -13.62 -25.63
CA VAL A 125 17.23 -13.21 -24.70
C VAL A 125 16.60 -12.54 -23.51
N VAL A 126 16.77 -13.10 -22.32
CA VAL A 126 16.23 -12.56 -21.06
C VAL A 126 17.40 -12.24 -20.16
N SER A 127 17.53 -10.97 -19.76
CA SER A 127 18.55 -10.56 -18.80
C SER A 127 17.96 -9.52 -17.83
N ASN A 128 18.37 -9.59 -16.57
CA ASN A 128 17.96 -8.65 -15.51
C ASN A 128 16.44 -8.41 -15.46
N SER A 129 15.65 -9.48 -15.57
CA SER A 129 14.18 -9.43 -15.69
C SER A 129 13.53 -10.40 -14.72
N ILE A 130 12.28 -10.12 -14.35
CA ILE A 130 11.40 -11.05 -13.64
C ILE A 130 10.25 -11.37 -14.57
N VAL A 131 10.11 -12.65 -14.92
CA VAL A 131 9.06 -13.14 -15.81
C VAL A 131 8.13 -14.04 -15.01
N ALA A 132 6.83 -13.75 -15.04
CA ALA A 132 5.83 -14.56 -14.35
C ALA A 132 5.58 -15.88 -15.08
N ASP A 133 5.04 -16.87 -14.36
CA ASP A 133 4.60 -18.13 -14.95
C ASP A 133 3.52 -17.92 -16.01
N GLY A 134 3.36 -18.84 -16.93
CA GLY A 134 2.37 -18.81 -18.00
C GLY A 134 2.68 -17.87 -19.16
N CYS A 135 3.80 -17.16 -19.15
CA CYS A 135 4.19 -16.28 -20.25
C CYS A 135 4.69 -17.07 -21.46
N LEU A 136 4.48 -16.51 -22.65
CA LEU A 136 5.04 -17.01 -23.89
C LEU A 136 5.88 -15.90 -24.53
N ASP A 137 7.19 -16.04 -24.45
CA ASP A 137 8.12 -15.09 -25.06
C ASP A 137 8.58 -15.59 -26.43
N ARG A 138 8.35 -14.76 -27.47
CA ARG A 138 8.75 -15.03 -28.85
C ARG A 138 9.66 -13.93 -29.34
N LYS A 139 10.97 -14.16 -29.38
CA LYS A 139 11.98 -13.23 -29.90
C LYS A 139 12.02 -11.87 -29.19
N SER A 140 11.68 -11.79 -27.92
CA SER A 140 11.88 -10.56 -27.16
C SER A 140 13.31 -10.48 -26.66
N VAL A 141 13.87 -9.29 -26.65
CA VAL A 141 15.05 -8.94 -25.86
C VAL A 141 14.51 -8.19 -24.66
N VAL A 142 14.55 -8.81 -23.51
CA VAL A 142 14.01 -8.27 -22.24
C VAL A 142 15.14 -8.15 -21.23
#